data_4a7bb37f9b6882b9562e7f9155978909
#
_entry.id   4a7bb37f9b6882b9562e7f9155978909
#
_cell.length_a   1.000
_cell.length_b   1.000
_cell.length_c   1.000
_cell.angle_alpha   90.00
_cell.angle_beta   90.00
_cell.angle_gamma   90.00
#
_symmetry.space_group_name_H-M   'P 1'
#
loop_
_entity.id
_entity.type
_entity.pdbx_description
1 polymer ?
#
loop_
_entity_poly.entity_id
_entity_poly.type
_entity_poly.pdbx_seq_one_letter_code
_entity_poly.pdbx_strand_id
1 'polypeptide(L)'
;ADSSGNYPDKNVGIIFNGDIRFTVTGKDNVTDSWVLIQCIDGWEGHLNASVKTTVSAGWKHADLFDLGMQSLSPYGITEGSRPDFGPTVFPRGRTIYQNTGRLMYSLAGQCKANWWYENNQVHIVPDDKYIQEAIVLNANTGLIGMPQQTMGAGVNVRCLINPNIKLGGLIRLDQASVYRQALGNDQVGQSPGLLGESTTDGNIYVDGLPGSQLAAINTDGDYIVGSIDYTGDTRGQAWYMDLLCLAKGARELQSLSTLNKVG
;
A
#
# COMPACT_ATOMS: atom_id res chain seq x y z
N ALA A 1 13.06 20.26 -7.44
CA ALA A 1 12.69 18.97 -6.87
C ALA A 1 12.22 19.19 -5.43
N ASP A 2 11.22 18.42 -5.01
CA ASP A 2 10.84 18.36 -3.61
C ASP A 2 11.91 17.63 -2.76
N SER A 3 11.68 17.50 -1.44
CA SER A 3 12.60 16.80 -0.54
C SER A 3 12.83 15.32 -0.89
N SER A 4 11.95 14.74 -1.72
CA SER A 4 12.03 13.36 -2.23
C SER A 4 12.72 13.27 -3.60
N GLY A 5 13.20 14.38 -4.16
CA GLY A 5 13.82 14.42 -5.48
C GLY A 5 12.85 14.39 -6.66
N ASN A 6 11.55 14.58 -6.42
CA ASN A 6 10.52 14.62 -7.45
C ASN A 6 10.27 16.04 -7.94
N TYR A 7 9.82 16.14 -9.19
CA TYR A 7 9.39 17.37 -9.83
C TYR A 7 7.87 17.28 -10.03
N PRO A 8 7.03 17.90 -9.19
CA PRO A 8 5.58 17.73 -9.23
C PRO A 8 4.95 18.15 -10.57
N ASP A 9 5.58 19.08 -11.30
CA ASP A 9 5.13 19.53 -12.61
C ASP A 9 5.68 18.71 -13.79
N LYS A 10 6.45 17.64 -13.50
CA LYS A 10 7.07 16.79 -14.51
C LYS A 10 6.98 15.34 -14.09
N ASN A 11 6.70 14.43 -15.01
CA ASN A 11 6.73 12.98 -14.77
C ASN A 11 8.18 12.46 -14.69
N VAL A 12 8.99 13.10 -13.87
CA VAL A 12 10.41 12.77 -13.63
C VAL A 12 10.67 12.78 -12.13
N GLY A 13 11.20 11.70 -11.62
CA GLY A 13 11.53 11.57 -10.20
C GLY A 13 12.12 10.21 -9.89
N ILE A 14 12.45 10.01 -8.61
CA ILE A 14 12.92 8.75 -8.09
C ILE A 14 11.71 7.83 -7.89
N ILE A 15 11.75 6.65 -8.51
CA ILE A 15 10.73 5.61 -8.32
C ILE A 15 11.18 4.55 -7.31
N PHE A 16 12.48 4.40 -7.09
CA PHE A 16 13.04 3.46 -6.13
C PHE A 16 14.42 3.92 -5.67
N ASN A 17 14.69 3.82 -4.38
CA ASN A 17 15.99 4.00 -3.75
C ASN A 17 16.13 2.94 -2.66
N GLY A 18 17.20 2.13 -2.70
CA GLY A 18 17.35 1.05 -1.73
C GLY A 18 18.73 0.40 -1.77
N ASP A 19 18.94 -0.52 -0.86
CA ASP A 19 20.21 -1.23 -0.66
C ASP A 19 20.29 -2.45 -1.58
N ILE A 20 21.48 -2.76 -2.08
CA ILE A 20 21.73 -3.97 -2.86
C ILE A 20 21.75 -5.18 -1.91
N ARG A 21 20.79 -6.08 -2.07
CA ARG A 21 20.72 -7.32 -1.31
C ARG A 21 21.68 -8.38 -1.83
N PHE A 22 21.65 -8.64 -3.13
CA PHE A 22 22.58 -9.52 -3.80
C PHE A 22 22.67 -9.26 -5.30
N THR A 23 23.72 -9.76 -5.90
CA THR A 23 23.94 -9.73 -7.35
C THR A 23 24.18 -11.15 -7.86
N VAL A 24 23.65 -11.46 -9.05
CA VAL A 24 23.90 -12.70 -9.77
C VAL A 24 24.34 -12.36 -11.17
N THR A 25 25.36 -13.02 -11.66
CA THR A 25 25.85 -12.87 -13.02
C THR A 25 25.64 -14.14 -13.80
N GLY A 26 25.31 -14.05 -15.07
CA GLY A 26 25.14 -15.20 -15.95
C GLY A 26 25.45 -14.85 -17.40
N LYS A 27 25.40 -15.85 -18.25
CA LYS A 27 25.57 -15.72 -19.69
C LYS A 27 24.40 -16.38 -20.40
N ASP A 28 23.85 -15.70 -21.41
CA ASP A 28 22.82 -16.27 -22.28
C ASP A 28 23.46 -17.04 -23.44
N ASN A 29 24.63 -16.57 -23.90
CA ASN A 29 25.41 -17.21 -24.94
C ASN A 29 26.90 -16.89 -24.75
N VAL A 30 27.76 -17.24 -25.74
CA VAL A 30 29.22 -17.05 -25.66
C VAL A 30 29.60 -15.55 -25.57
N THR A 31 28.83 -14.68 -26.14
CA THR A 31 29.12 -13.23 -26.24
C THR A 31 28.35 -12.39 -25.25
N ASP A 32 27.12 -12.79 -24.90
CA ASP A 32 26.22 -11.95 -24.11
C ASP A 32 26.21 -12.41 -22.64
N SER A 33 26.47 -11.47 -21.74
CA SER A 33 26.39 -11.66 -20.30
C SER A 33 25.39 -10.71 -19.68
N TRP A 34 24.78 -11.14 -18.60
CA TRP A 34 23.83 -10.33 -17.83
C TRP A 34 24.21 -10.29 -16.36
N VAL A 35 23.72 -9.26 -15.70
CA VAL A 35 23.81 -9.08 -14.25
C VAL A 35 22.41 -8.84 -13.72
N LEU A 36 21.98 -9.63 -12.75
CA LEU A 36 20.77 -9.39 -11.95
C LEU A 36 21.19 -8.76 -10.64
N ILE A 37 20.62 -7.60 -10.33
CA ILE A 37 20.80 -6.90 -9.06
C ILE A 37 19.45 -6.86 -8.36
N GLN A 38 19.39 -7.46 -7.17
CA GLN A 38 18.20 -7.34 -6.32
C GLN A 38 18.46 -6.30 -5.24
N CYS A 39 17.58 -5.29 -5.19
CA CYS A 39 17.61 -4.23 -4.20
C CYS A 39 16.35 -4.26 -3.34
N ILE A 40 16.48 -3.84 -2.08
CA ILE A 40 15.37 -3.70 -1.14
C ILE A 40 15.53 -2.38 -0.42
N ASP A 41 14.44 -1.62 -0.33
CA ASP A 41 14.42 -0.35 0.40
C ASP A 41 14.58 -0.57 1.90
N GLY A 42 15.49 0.20 2.51
CA GLY A 42 15.77 0.14 3.94
C GLY A 42 16.29 -1.21 4.46
N TRP A 43 16.90 -2.04 3.58
CA TRP A 43 17.30 -3.41 3.91
C TRP A 43 18.23 -3.52 5.10
N GLU A 44 19.28 -2.70 5.14
CA GLU A 44 20.24 -2.73 6.24
C GLU A 44 19.59 -2.36 7.58
N GLY A 45 18.75 -1.32 7.58
CA GLY A 45 18.01 -0.91 8.77
C GLY A 45 16.98 -1.96 9.19
N HIS A 46 16.27 -2.55 8.24
CA HIS A 46 15.28 -3.61 8.54
C HIS A 46 15.90 -4.82 9.22
N LEU A 47 17.11 -5.24 8.81
CA LEU A 47 17.80 -6.38 9.40
C LEU A 47 18.45 -6.06 10.74
N ASN A 48 19.17 -4.95 10.83
CA ASN A 48 20.13 -4.69 11.88
C ASN A 48 19.62 -3.75 12.98
N ALA A 49 18.67 -2.85 12.66
CA ALA A 49 18.14 -1.92 13.63
C ALA A 49 17.35 -2.63 14.73
N SER A 50 17.66 -2.30 15.96
CA SER A 50 16.99 -2.86 17.13
C SER A 50 16.84 -1.83 18.23
N VAL A 51 15.72 -1.90 18.95
CA VAL A 51 15.45 -1.07 20.13
C VAL A 51 15.63 -1.93 21.37
N LYS A 52 16.54 -1.50 22.25
CA LYS A 52 16.89 -2.19 23.49
C LYS A 52 16.91 -1.16 24.62
N THR A 53 15.72 -0.84 25.14
CA THR A 53 15.58 0.21 26.16
C THR A 53 14.35 -0.05 27.02
N THR A 54 14.26 0.68 28.12
CA THR A 54 13.08 0.72 28.97
C THR A 54 12.55 2.14 29.00
N VAL A 55 11.29 2.30 28.66
CA VAL A 55 10.56 3.56 28.80
C VAL A 55 9.84 3.61 30.13
N SER A 56 9.90 4.73 30.81
CA SER A 56 9.23 4.94 32.10
C SER A 56 7.73 5.11 31.93
N ALA A 57 6.98 5.02 33.00
CA ALA A 57 5.54 5.34 33.01
C ALA A 57 5.30 6.74 32.44
N GLY A 58 4.20 6.89 31.74
CA GLY A 58 3.85 8.17 31.07
C GLY A 58 4.23 8.25 29.59
N TRP A 59 4.80 7.18 29.01
CA TRP A 59 5.15 7.15 27.59
C TRP A 59 3.91 7.16 26.68
N LYS A 60 4.11 7.60 25.45
CA LYS A 60 3.10 7.69 24.38
C LYS A 60 3.54 6.87 23.14
N HIS A 61 2.63 6.64 22.23
CA HIS A 61 2.98 6.02 20.95
C HIS A 61 4.04 6.81 20.16
N ALA A 62 4.01 8.16 20.27
CA ALA A 62 5.01 9.03 19.67
C ALA A 62 6.43 8.71 20.17
N ASP A 63 6.59 8.45 21.47
CA ASP A 63 7.90 8.12 22.05
C ASP A 63 8.45 6.79 21.50
N LEU A 64 7.57 5.81 21.24
CA LEU A 64 7.98 4.55 20.62
C LEU A 64 8.40 4.74 19.15
N PHE A 65 7.70 5.60 18.43
CA PHE A 65 8.07 5.95 17.07
C PHE A 65 9.45 6.63 17.05
N ASP A 66 9.67 7.61 17.91
CA ASP A 66 10.94 8.34 18.01
C ASP A 66 12.12 7.41 18.37
N LEU A 67 11.92 6.44 19.27
CA LEU A 67 12.90 5.41 19.57
C LEU A 67 13.21 4.51 18.37
N GLY A 68 12.18 4.16 17.62
CA GLY A 68 12.33 3.40 16.38
C GLY A 68 13.14 4.18 15.35
N MET A 69 12.80 5.45 15.13
CA MET A 69 13.52 6.33 14.20
C MET A 69 14.98 6.57 14.63
N GLN A 70 15.23 6.74 15.93
CA GLN A 70 16.59 6.85 16.46
C GLN A 70 17.44 5.60 16.13
N SER A 71 16.84 4.41 16.17
CA SER A 71 17.54 3.16 15.83
C SER A 71 17.76 2.96 14.33
N LEU A 72 16.95 3.59 13.48
CA LEU A 72 17.02 3.51 12.01
C LEU A 72 17.96 4.59 11.41
N SER A 73 18.13 5.71 12.10
CA SER A 73 18.95 6.85 11.66
C SER A 73 20.40 6.48 11.26
N PRO A 74 21.11 5.57 11.97
CA PRO A 74 22.47 5.16 11.57
C PRO A 74 22.55 4.50 10.20
N TYR A 75 21.42 3.97 9.69
CA TYR A 75 21.30 3.33 8.39
C TYR A 75 20.80 4.27 7.29
N GLY A 76 20.79 5.59 7.54
CA GLY A 76 20.35 6.59 6.57
C GLY A 76 18.83 6.64 6.37
N ILE A 77 18.06 5.93 7.19
CA ILE A 77 16.59 5.93 7.10
C ILE A 77 16.06 7.12 7.90
N THR A 78 15.21 7.91 7.24
CA THR A 78 14.64 9.14 7.76
C THR A 78 13.14 9.03 7.99
N GLU A 79 12.56 10.02 8.65
CA GLU A 79 11.13 10.13 8.85
C GLU A 79 10.44 10.60 7.55
N GLY A 80 9.41 9.87 7.14
CA GLY A 80 8.50 10.22 6.06
C GLY A 80 7.16 10.72 6.60
N SER A 81 6.08 9.96 6.40
CA SER A 81 4.76 10.32 6.93
C SER A 81 4.60 9.84 8.36
N ARG A 82 4.30 10.77 9.25
CA ARG A 82 4.02 10.54 10.67
C ARG A 82 2.56 10.80 10.98
N PRO A 83 1.81 9.85 11.55
CA PRO A 83 0.44 10.10 11.98
C PRO A 83 0.41 10.92 13.27
N ASP A 84 -0.72 11.52 13.55
CA ASP A 84 -1.05 11.97 14.90
C ASP A 84 -1.35 10.72 15.76
N PHE A 85 -0.45 10.37 16.67
CA PHE A 85 -0.61 9.21 17.55
C PHE A 85 -1.63 9.43 18.68
N GLY A 86 -2.23 10.61 18.75
CA GLY A 86 -3.19 10.98 19.78
C GLY A 86 -2.56 11.18 21.18
N PRO A 87 -3.38 11.58 22.16
CA PRO A 87 -2.92 11.96 23.48
C PRO A 87 -2.75 10.79 24.47
N THR A 88 -2.93 9.55 24.05
CA THR A 88 -2.92 8.38 24.94
C THR A 88 -1.59 8.26 25.69
N VAL A 89 -1.67 8.22 27.02
CA VAL A 89 -0.54 8.08 27.92
C VAL A 89 -0.63 6.74 28.64
N PHE A 90 0.46 5.99 28.65
CA PHE A 90 0.51 4.67 29.27
C PHE A 90 1.01 4.76 30.71
N PRO A 91 0.23 4.28 31.69
CA PRO A 91 0.53 4.46 33.12
C PRO A 91 1.64 3.55 33.64
N ARG A 92 2.09 2.56 32.85
CA ARG A 92 3.15 1.61 33.25
C ARG A 92 4.35 1.73 32.32
N GLY A 93 5.55 1.63 32.87
CA GLY A 93 6.78 1.50 32.09
C GLY A 93 6.77 0.24 31.22
N ARG A 94 7.52 0.28 30.12
CA ARG A 94 7.65 -0.82 29.16
C ARG A 94 9.10 -1.06 28.80
N THR A 95 9.57 -2.30 28.93
CA THR A 95 10.86 -2.74 28.41
C THR A 95 10.68 -3.22 26.97
N ILE A 96 11.53 -2.72 26.09
CA ILE A 96 11.54 -3.03 24.67
C ILE A 96 12.87 -3.69 24.36
N TYR A 97 12.80 -4.91 23.81
CA TYR A 97 13.96 -5.65 23.35
C TYR A 97 13.56 -6.40 22.07
N GLN A 98 13.61 -5.70 20.94
CA GLN A 98 13.16 -6.26 19.66
C GLN A 98 13.75 -5.53 18.47
N ASN A 99 13.66 -6.17 17.29
CA ASN A 99 13.95 -5.52 16.01
C ASN A 99 13.00 -4.35 15.77
N THR A 100 13.51 -3.27 15.16
CA THR A 100 12.76 -2.05 14.93
C THR A 100 11.57 -2.26 14.00
N GLY A 101 11.67 -3.10 12.98
CA GLY A 101 10.55 -3.43 12.11
C GLY A 101 9.36 -4.05 12.87
N ARG A 102 9.64 -4.91 13.87
CA ARG A 102 8.59 -5.45 14.77
C ARG A 102 7.97 -4.36 15.65
N LEU A 103 8.78 -3.42 16.12
CA LEU A 103 8.27 -2.29 16.90
C LEU A 103 7.33 -1.44 16.05
N MET A 104 7.73 -1.09 14.83
CA MET A 104 6.91 -0.31 13.90
C MET A 104 5.63 -1.03 13.50
N TYR A 105 5.69 -2.33 13.24
CA TYR A 105 4.52 -3.16 12.96
C TYR A 105 3.52 -3.15 14.14
N SER A 106 4.02 -3.36 15.36
CA SER A 106 3.18 -3.33 16.57
C SER A 106 2.57 -1.95 16.82
N LEU A 107 3.34 -0.88 16.57
CA LEU A 107 2.88 0.51 16.71
C LEU A 107 1.80 0.84 15.69
N ALA A 108 2.03 0.50 14.43
CA ALA A 108 1.06 0.71 13.34
C ALA A 108 -0.25 -0.03 13.62
N GLY A 109 -0.19 -1.30 14.06
CA GLY A 109 -1.39 -2.06 14.43
C GLY A 109 -2.19 -1.44 15.58
N GLN A 110 -1.51 -0.87 16.62
CA GLN A 110 -2.18 -0.18 17.72
C GLN A 110 -2.85 1.12 17.28
N CYS A 111 -2.31 1.77 16.25
CA CYS A 111 -2.83 3.02 15.70
C CYS A 111 -3.80 2.81 14.52
N LYS A 112 -4.17 1.58 14.17
CA LYS A 112 -4.95 1.25 12.97
C LYS A 112 -4.35 1.91 11.73
N ALA A 113 -3.06 1.68 11.53
CA ALA A 113 -2.26 2.28 10.47
C ALA A 113 -1.47 1.20 9.73
N ASN A 114 -1.05 1.51 8.52
CA ASN A 114 -0.07 0.73 7.78
C ASN A 114 1.28 1.43 7.84
N TRP A 115 2.36 0.66 7.75
CA TRP A 115 3.71 1.20 7.70
C TRP A 115 4.54 0.52 6.61
N TRP A 116 5.46 1.28 6.01
CA TRP A 116 6.39 0.78 4.99
C TRP A 116 7.62 1.67 4.88
N TYR A 117 8.63 1.17 4.18
CA TYR A 117 9.74 1.98 3.70
C TYR A 117 9.45 2.46 2.28
N GLU A 118 9.77 3.71 1.98
CA GLU A 118 9.73 4.27 0.65
C GLU A 118 10.88 5.27 0.48
N ASN A 119 11.83 4.97 -0.42
CA ASN A 119 12.99 5.82 -0.70
C ASN A 119 13.81 6.17 0.56
N ASN A 120 14.12 5.18 1.39
CA ASN A 120 14.80 5.33 2.69
C ASN A 120 14.04 6.22 3.69
N GLN A 121 12.73 6.28 3.58
CA GLN A 121 11.87 6.94 4.56
C GLN A 121 10.89 5.94 5.17
N VAL A 122 10.58 6.13 6.46
CA VAL A 122 9.53 5.38 7.15
C VAL A 122 8.23 6.13 7.05
N HIS A 123 7.21 5.47 6.50
CA HIS A 123 5.86 6.01 6.46
C HIS A 123 4.96 5.19 7.37
N ILE A 124 4.19 5.87 8.22
CA ILE A 124 3.08 5.30 8.99
C ILE A 124 1.84 6.12 8.65
N VAL A 125 0.84 5.47 8.07
CA VAL A 125 -0.38 6.15 7.60
C VAL A 125 -1.60 5.42 8.14
N PRO A 126 -2.48 6.12 8.86
CA PRO A 126 -3.76 5.56 9.32
C PRO A 126 -4.60 5.05 8.16
N ASP A 127 -5.39 4.01 8.41
CA ASP A 127 -6.21 3.35 7.38
C ASP A 127 -7.27 4.26 6.76
N ASP A 128 -7.66 5.31 7.48
CA ASP A 128 -8.64 6.32 7.06
C ASP A 128 -8.02 7.52 6.34
N LYS A 129 -6.68 7.60 6.29
CA LYS A 129 -5.95 8.73 5.71
C LYS A 129 -5.16 8.32 4.47
N TYR A 130 -4.79 9.33 3.70
CA TYR A 130 -3.95 9.21 2.51
C TYR A 130 -2.83 10.25 2.56
N ILE A 131 -1.72 9.95 1.87
CA ILE A 131 -0.52 10.81 1.92
C ILE A 131 -0.66 12.02 1.01
N GLN A 132 -1.39 11.89 -0.10
CA GLN A 132 -1.36 12.84 -1.20
C GLN A 132 -2.75 13.00 -1.81
N GLU A 133 -3.03 14.20 -2.33
CA GLU A 133 -4.25 14.50 -3.10
C GLU A 133 -4.39 13.62 -4.34
N ALA A 134 -5.62 13.47 -4.81
CA ALA A 134 -5.94 12.57 -5.90
C ALA A 134 -5.29 12.99 -7.23
N ILE A 135 -4.52 12.09 -7.82
CA ILE A 135 -4.01 12.23 -9.17
C ILE A 135 -5.04 11.66 -10.13
N VAL A 136 -5.50 12.48 -11.08
CA VAL A 136 -6.47 12.07 -12.09
C VAL A 136 -5.81 11.18 -13.13
N LEU A 137 -6.31 9.94 -13.27
CA LEU A 137 -5.87 9.00 -14.29
C LEU A 137 -6.96 8.79 -15.34
N ASN A 138 -6.64 9.18 -16.58
CA ASN A 138 -7.44 8.95 -17.77
C ASN A 138 -6.52 8.70 -18.98
N ALA A 139 -7.09 8.46 -20.14
CA ALA A 139 -6.32 8.21 -21.37
C ALA A 139 -5.31 9.33 -21.71
N ASN A 140 -5.61 10.57 -21.33
CA ASN A 140 -4.73 11.73 -21.61
C ASN A 140 -3.61 11.89 -20.58
N THR A 141 -3.79 11.34 -19.37
CA THR A 141 -2.83 11.42 -18.25
C THR A 141 -2.00 10.15 -18.07
N GLY A 142 -2.09 9.22 -19.02
CA GLY A 142 -1.26 8.02 -19.05
C GLY A 142 -1.91 6.73 -18.62
N LEU A 143 -3.24 6.68 -18.46
CA LEU A 143 -3.96 5.42 -18.23
C LEU A 143 -3.81 4.51 -19.45
N ILE A 144 -3.46 3.24 -19.23
CA ILE A 144 -3.30 2.22 -20.27
C ILE A 144 -4.40 1.17 -20.09
N GLY A 145 -5.22 1.01 -21.14
CA GLY A 145 -6.34 0.08 -21.11
C GLY A 145 -7.48 0.52 -20.20
N MET A 146 -8.27 -0.44 -19.74
CA MET A 146 -9.41 -0.20 -18.86
C MET A 146 -9.10 -0.71 -17.46
N PRO A 147 -9.32 0.09 -16.41
CA PRO A 147 -9.23 -0.39 -15.03
C PRO A 147 -10.16 -1.57 -14.80
N GLN A 148 -9.66 -2.60 -14.11
CA GLN A 148 -10.40 -3.83 -13.88
C GLN A 148 -10.70 -4.00 -12.38
N GLN A 149 -11.95 -4.26 -12.05
CA GLN A 149 -12.33 -4.58 -10.69
C GLN A 149 -11.79 -5.97 -10.31
N THR A 150 -11.18 -6.07 -9.13
CA THR A 150 -10.76 -7.35 -8.56
C THR A 150 -11.91 -8.02 -7.81
N MET A 151 -11.76 -9.30 -7.46
CA MET A 151 -12.76 -10.04 -6.65
C MET A 151 -12.93 -9.51 -5.21
N GLY A 152 -12.24 -8.46 -4.84
CA GLY A 152 -12.40 -7.76 -3.55
C GLY A 152 -12.73 -6.29 -3.77
N ALA A 153 -12.45 -5.48 -2.76
CA ALA A 153 -12.68 -4.03 -2.80
C ALA A 153 -11.63 -3.27 -3.64
N GLY A 154 -10.97 -3.93 -4.58
CA GLY A 154 -9.86 -3.38 -5.33
C GLY A 154 -10.15 -3.15 -6.81
N VAL A 155 -9.35 -2.27 -7.40
CA VAL A 155 -9.29 -2.01 -8.84
C VAL A 155 -7.85 -2.12 -9.29
N ASN A 156 -7.58 -2.93 -10.31
CA ASN A 156 -6.30 -2.99 -10.99
C ASN A 156 -6.25 -1.92 -12.07
N VAL A 157 -5.22 -1.11 -12.05
CA VAL A 157 -5.02 0.01 -12.96
C VAL A 157 -3.63 -0.09 -13.56
N ARG A 158 -3.52 -0.05 -14.88
CA ARG A 158 -2.24 0.08 -15.57
C ARG A 158 -2.09 1.48 -16.12
N CYS A 159 -0.94 2.10 -15.87
CA CYS A 159 -0.62 3.42 -16.39
C CYS A 159 0.86 3.55 -16.75
N LEU A 160 1.22 4.62 -17.45
CA LEU A 160 2.61 4.99 -17.68
C LEU A 160 3.28 5.28 -16.32
N ILE A 161 4.59 5.02 -16.23
CA ILE A 161 5.36 5.32 -15.02
C ILE A 161 5.23 6.80 -14.68
N ASN A 162 4.68 7.07 -13.51
CA ASN A 162 4.54 8.41 -12.96
C ASN A 162 5.05 8.41 -11.51
N PRO A 163 6.23 9.00 -11.25
CA PRO A 163 6.84 9.00 -9.91
C PRO A 163 6.07 9.82 -8.89
N ASN A 164 5.05 10.58 -9.31
CA ASN A 164 4.18 11.32 -8.40
C ASN A 164 3.09 10.43 -7.78
N ILE A 165 2.80 9.26 -8.37
CA ILE A 165 1.89 8.28 -7.77
C ILE A 165 2.66 7.49 -6.74
N LYS A 166 2.23 7.59 -5.47
CA LYS A 166 2.89 6.96 -4.32
C LYS A 166 1.99 5.96 -3.63
N LEU A 167 2.61 5.01 -2.92
CA LEU A 167 1.90 4.08 -2.07
C LEU A 167 1.15 4.84 -0.97
N GLY A 168 -0.13 4.51 -0.75
CA GLY A 168 -1.01 5.24 0.19
C GLY A 168 -1.50 6.60 -0.32
N GLY A 169 -1.15 7.01 -1.55
CA GLY A 169 -1.70 8.19 -2.23
C GLY A 169 -3.09 7.92 -2.82
N LEU A 170 -3.80 8.98 -3.24
CA LEU A 170 -5.07 8.87 -3.94
C LEU A 170 -4.88 8.96 -5.44
N ILE A 171 -5.65 8.15 -6.15
CA ILE A 171 -5.90 8.32 -7.58
C ILE A 171 -7.40 8.51 -7.82
N ARG A 172 -7.74 9.26 -8.85
CA ARG A 172 -9.12 9.45 -9.31
C ARG A 172 -9.31 8.84 -10.69
N LEU A 173 -10.25 7.91 -10.79
CA LEU A 173 -10.64 7.23 -12.02
C LEU A 173 -12.02 7.68 -12.45
N ASP A 174 -12.23 7.82 -13.77
CA ASP A 174 -13.58 7.94 -14.31
C ASP A 174 -14.29 6.59 -14.16
N GLN A 175 -15.38 6.57 -13.42
CA GLN A 175 -16.15 5.35 -13.16
C GLN A 175 -16.69 4.68 -14.42
N ALA A 176 -17.00 5.47 -15.45
CA ALA A 176 -17.44 4.94 -16.74
C ALA A 176 -16.35 4.12 -17.45
N SER A 177 -15.07 4.36 -17.11
CA SER A 177 -13.92 3.65 -17.68
C SER A 177 -13.57 2.35 -16.95
N VAL A 178 -14.14 2.07 -15.79
CA VAL A 178 -13.85 0.87 -15.00
C VAL A 178 -14.62 -0.31 -15.55
N TYR A 179 -13.91 -1.32 -16.06
CA TYR A 179 -14.51 -2.56 -16.50
C TYR A 179 -14.97 -3.40 -15.30
N ARG A 180 -16.25 -3.67 -15.24
CA ARG A 180 -16.87 -4.56 -14.26
C ARG A 180 -17.12 -5.91 -14.92
N GLN A 181 -16.52 -6.96 -14.41
CA GLN A 181 -16.91 -8.30 -14.79
C GLN A 181 -18.24 -8.61 -14.11
N ALA A 182 -19.32 -8.61 -14.86
CA ALA A 182 -20.58 -9.15 -14.39
C ALA A 182 -20.38 -10.67 -14.19
N LEU A 183 -20.50 -11.15 -12.96
CA LEU A 183 -20.62 -12.58 -12.71
C LEU A 183 -21.91 -13.05 -13.39
N GLY A 184 -21.80 -14.01 -14.29
CA GLY A 184 -22.99 -14.61 -14.91
C GLY A 184 -23.89 -15.24 -13.83
N ASN A 185 -25.21 -15.15 -13.98
CA ASN A 185 -26.19 -15.72 -13.05
C ASN A 185 -25.90 -17.19 -12.74
N ASP A 186 -25.32 -17.93 -13.70
CA ASP A 186 -24.92 -19.33 -13.54
C ASP A 186 -23.77 -19.55 -12.55
N GLN A 187 -22.88 -18.57 -12.40
CA GLN A 187 -21.76 -18.64 -11.46
C GLN A 187 -22.18 -18.27 -10.04
N VAL A 188 -23.16 -17.41 -9.90
CA VAL A 188 -23.74 -17.02 -8.60
C VAL A 188 -24.62 -18.13 -8.04
N GLY A 189 -25.38 -18.84 -8.90
CA GLY A 189 -26.25 -19.93 -8.51
C GLY A 189 -25.55 -21.25 -8.14
N GLN A 190 -24.27 -21.42 -8.51
CA GLN A 190 -23.51 -22.65 -8.24
C GLN A 190 -22.65 -22.59 -6.97
N SER A 191 -22.60 -21.46 -6.30
CA SER A 191 -21.87 -21.31 -5.02
C SER A 191 -22.84 -21.64 -3.87
N PRO A 192 -22.84 -22.88 -3.33
CA PRO A 192 -23.82 -23.25 -2.32
C PRO A 192 -23.61 -22.43 -1.05
N GLY A 193 -24.57 -21.57 -0.75
CA GLY A 193 -24.76 -20.97 0.56
C GLY A 193 -23.96 -19.74 0.88
N LEU A 194 -23.27 -19.09 -0.08
CA LEU A 194 -22.42 -17.93 0.23
C LEU A 194 -22.78 -16.62 -0.51
N LEU A 195 -23.42 -16.69 -1.65
CA LEU A 195 -23.79 -15.52 -2.44
C LEU A 195 -25.23 -15.63 -2.91
N GLY A 196 -26.05 -14.65 -2.62
CA GLY A 196 -27.42 -14.53 -3.12
C GLY A 196 -27.65 -13.22 -3.83
N GLU A 197 -28.45 -13.22 -4.88
CA GLU A 197 -28.92 -12.01 -5.56
C GLU A 197 -30.32 -11.65 -5.06
N SER A 198 -30.50 -10.38 -4.65
CA SER A 198 -31.84 -9.88 -4.32
C SER A 198 -32.63 -9.69 -5.60
N THR A 199 -33.74 -10.39 -5.72
CA THR A 199 -34.66 -10.26 -6.88
C THR A 199 -35.39 -8.91 -6.91
N THR A 200 -35.31 -8.14 -5.83
CA THR A 200 -36.04 -6.86 -5.69
C THR A 200 -35.22 -5.66 -6.14
N ASP A 201 -33.90 -5.69 -5.94
CA ASP A 201 -32.99 -4.57 -6.19
C ASP A 201 -31.73 -4.95 -6.96
N GLY A 202 -31.56 -6.22 -7.35
CA GLY A 202 -30.39 -6.71 -8.10
C GLY A 202 -29.07 -6.72 -7.30
N ASN A 203 -29.15 -6.53 -5.99
CA ASN A 203 -27.96 -6.54 -5.15
C ASN A 203 -27.54 -7.96 -4.79
N ILE A 204 -26.25 -8.23 -4.84
CA ILE A 204 -25.68 -9.50 -4.40
C ILE A 204 -25.39 -9.40 -2.90
N TYR A 205 -25.86 -10.37 -2.12
CA TYR A 205 -25.60 -10.46 -0.67
C TYR A 205 -24.95 -11.79 -0.31
N VAL A 206 -24.17 -11.77 0.76
CA VAL A 206 -23.65 -13.02 1.37
C VAL A 206 -24.64 -13.47 2.43
N ASP A 207 -25.03 -14.75 2.39
CA ASP A 207 -26.01 -15.32 3.28
C ASP A 207 -25.62 -15.08 4.76
N GLY A 208 -26.48 -14.38 5.49
CA GLY A 208 -26.32 -14.05 6.90
C GLY A 208 -25.74 -12.66 7.22
N LEU A 209 -25.33 -11.86 6.25
CA LEU A 209 -24.85 -10.48 6.48
C LEU A 209 -25.60 -9.51 5.57
N PRO A 210 -26.46 -8.63 6.11
CA PRO A 210 -27.02 -7.55 5.32
C PRO A 210 -25.90 -6.60 4.91
N GLY A 211 -25.65 -6.50 3.60
CA GLY A 211 -24.84 -5.42 3.04
C GLY A 211 -23.39 -5.71 2.75
N SER A 212 -22.96 -6.96 2.51
CA SER A 212 -21.69 -7.14 1.80
C SER A 212 -21.90 -6.80 0.32
N GLN A 213 -21.99 -5.53 0.02
CA GLN A 213 -21.80 -5.05 -1.34
C GLN A 213 -20.43 -5.56 -1.80
N LEU A 214 -20.42 -6.33 -2.91
CA LEU A 214 -19.23 -6.43 -3.75
C LEU A 214 -18.72 -5.01 -3.89
N ALA A 215 -17.52 -4.75 -3.39
CA ALA A 215 -16.92 -3.45 -3.18
C ALA A 215 -17.60 -2.35 -3.97
N ALA A 216 -18.39 -1.55 -3.30
CA ALA A 216 -18.98 -0.39 -3.93
C ALA A 216 -17.82 0.40 -4.54
N ILE A 217 -17.77 0.42 -5.87
CA ILE A 217 -16.89 1.35 -6.57
C ILE A 217 -17.26 2.69 -5.98
N ASN A 218 -16.29 3.34 -5.36
CA ASN A 218 -16.53 4.60 -4.66
C ASN A 218 -17.23 5.54 -5.62
N THR A 219 -18.38 6.08 -5.23
CA THR A 219 -19.18 6.99 -6.06
C THR A 219 -18.36 8.19 -6.52
N ASP A 220 -17.33 8.55 -5.77
CA ASP A 220 -16.46 9.69 -6.06
C ASP A 220 -15.30 9.36 -7.02
N GLY A 221 -15.10 8.07 -7.37
CA GLY A 221 -14.01 7.63 -8.24
C GLY A 221 -12.61 7.72 -7.61
N ASP A 222 -12.52 7.95 -6.29
CA ASP A 222 -11.27 8.08 -5.57
C ASP A 222 -10.85 6.72 -4.98
N TYR A 223 -9.61 6.33 -5.26
CA TYR A 223 -9.03 5.07 -4.82
C TYR A 223 -7.68 5.31 -4.13
N ILE A 224 -7.41 4.54 -3.08
CA ILE A 224 -6.11 4.55 -2.38
C ILE A 224 -5.20 3.52 -3.03
N VAL A 225 -3.99 3.93 -3.39
CA VAL A 225 -2.96 3.04 -3.96
C VAL A 225 -2.44 2.10 -2.87
N GLY A 226 -2.71 0.82 -3.02
CA GLY A 226 -2.31 -0.22 -2.07
C GLY A 226 -1.06 -0.99 -2.47
N SER A 227 -0.75 -1.09 -3.77
CA SER A 227 0.48 -1.69 -4.31
C SER A 227 0.85 -1.02 -5.62
N ILE A 228 2.14 -0.97 -5.90
CA ILE A 228 2.70 -0.43 -7.15
C ILE A 228 3.76 -1.41 -7.64
N ASP A 229 3.59 -1.89 -8.88
CA ASP A 229 4.57 -2.71 -9.58
C ASP A 229 5.08 -1.96 -10.82
N TYR A 230 6.36 -1.66 -10.87
CA TYR A 230 6.99 -0.97 -11.99
C TYR A 230 7.60 -1.97 -12.96
N THR A 231 7.32 -1.81 -14.24
CA THR A 231 7.96 -2.57 -15.32
C THR A 231 8.56 -1.58 -16.31
N GLY A 232 9.86 -1.66 -16.51
CA GLY A 232 10.57 -0.78 -17.45
C GLY A 232 11.68 -1.52 -18.18
N ASP A 233 11.76 -1.29 -19.49
CA ASP A 233 12.84 -1.77 -20.35
C ASP A 233 13.35 -0.63 -21.20
N THR A 234 14.60 -0.23 -20.98
CA THR A 234 15.23 0.88 -21.71
C THR A 234 15.52 0.59 -23.18
N ARG A 235 15.40 -0.66 -23.61
CA ARG A 235 15.63 -1.12 -25.00
C ARG A 235 14.37 -1.73 -25.62
N GLY A 236 13.37 -2.08 -24.79
CA GLY A 236 12.09 -2.64 -25.20
C GLY A 236 10.96 -1.61 -25.17
N GLN A 237 9.74 -2.13 -25.20
CA GLN A 237 8.51 -1.32 -25.21
C GLN A 237 7.84 -1.22 -23.83
N ALA A 238 8.29 -2.02 -22.86
CA ALA A 238 7.67 -2.04 -21.52
C ALA A 238 8.11 -0.80 -20.76
N TRP A 239 7.14 0.09 -20.45
CA TRP A 239 7.36 1.29 -19.64
C TRP A 239 6.05 1.69 -18.95
N TYR A 240 5.65 0.90 -17.96
CA TYR A 240 4.36 1.05 -17.28
C TYR A 240 4.45 0.68 -15.81
N MET A 241 3.44 1.03 -15.08
CA MET A 241 3.22 0.60 -13.70
C MET A 241 1.82 0.02 -13.54
N ASP A 242 1.74 -1.05 -12.78
CA ASP A 242 0.50 -1.68 -12.38
C ASP A 242 0.19 -1.29 -10.94
N LEU A 243 -1.01 -0.75 -10.73
CA LEU A 243 -1.51 -0.30 -9.44
C LEU A 243 -2.61 -1.23 -8.96
N LEU A 244 -2.51 -1.70 -7.74
CA LEU A 244 -3.64 -2.26 -7.02
C LEU A 244 -4.20 -1.18 -6.12
N CYS A 245 -5.41 -0.73 -6.41
CA CYS A 245 -6.05 0.38 -5.71
C CYS A 245 -7.27 -0.11 -4.95
N LEU A 246 -7.49 0.44 -3.77
CA LEU A 246 -8.61 0.10 -2.89
C LEU A 246 -9.58 1.27 -2.86
N ALA A 247 -10.88 0.99 -2.93
CA ALA A 247 -11.89 2.02 -2.77
C ALA A 247 -11.73 2.68 -1.39
N LYS A 248 -11.85 4.02 -1.36
CA LYS A 248 -11.81 4.79 -0.11
C LYS A 248 -12.90 4.28 0.83
N GLY A 249 -12.55 3.86 2.04
CA GLY A 249 -13.47 3.24 3.00
C GLY A 249 -13.54 1.70 2.96
N ALA A 250 -13.04 1.04 1.91
CA ALA A 250 -13.07 -0.44 1.80
C ALA A 250 -12.18 -1.14 2.87
N ARG A 251 -11.20 -0.45 3.42
CA ARG A 251 -10.36 -0.99 4.51
C ARG A 251 -11.13 -1.22 5.80
N GLU A 252 -12.15 -0.42 6.10
CA GLU A 252 -13.01 -0.64 7.27
C GLU A 252 -13.80 -1.95 7.17
N LEU A 253 -14.26 -2.30 5.96
CA LEU A 253 -15.01 -3.53 5.74
C LEU A 253 -14.13 -4.79 5.89
N GLN A 254 -12.85 -4.73 5.51
CA GLN A 254 -11.92 -5.85 5.72
C GLN A 254 -11.57 -6.06 7.21
N SER A 255 -11.45 -4.99 7.99
CA SER A 255 -11.18 -5.09 9.43
C SER A 255 -12.35 -5.70 10.20
N LEU A 256 -13.59 -5.41 9.80
CA LEU A 256 -14.80 -6.01 10.40
C LEU A 256 -14.96 -7.50 10.03
N SER A 257 -14.62 -7.89 8.80
CA SER A 257 -14.68 -9.30 8.38
C SER A 257 -13.63 -10.18 9.05
N THR A 258 -12.49 -9.60 9.45
CA THR A 258 -11.44 -10.31 10.17
C THR A 258 -11.78 -10.47 11.67
N LEU A 259 -12.47 -9.51 12.25
CA LEU A 259 -12.92 -9.56 13.64
C LEU A 259 -14.01 -10.62 13.86
N ASN A 260 -14.83 -10.94 12.85
CA ASN A 260 -15.86 -11.98 12.94
C ASN A 260 -15.33 -13.42 12.71
N LYS A 261 -14.03 -13.60 12.43
CA LYS A 261 -13.41 -14.91 12.29
C LYS A 261 -12.74 -15.43 13.59
N VAL A 262 -12.78 -14.66 14.66
CA VAL A 262 -12.29 -15.05 16.00
C VAL A 262 -13.48 -15.10 16.94
N GLY A 263 -14.32 -16.10 16.74
CA GLY A 263 -15.40 -16.50 17.59
C GLY A 263 -15.49 -18.02 17.58
#